data_231f824f73b131bebc557a43bdde8f9d
#
_entry.id   231f824f73b131bebc557a43bdde8f9d
#
_cell.length_a   1.000
_cell.length_b   1.000
_cell.length_c   1.000
_cell.angle_alpha   90.00
_cell.angle_beta   90.00
_cell.angle_gamma   90.00
#
_symmetry.space_group_name_H-M   'P 1'
#
loop_
_entity.id
_entity.type
_entity.pdbx_description
1 polymer ?
#
loop_
_entity_poly.entity_id
_entity_poly.type
_entity_poly.pdbx_seq_one_letter_code
_entity_poly.pdbx_strand_id
1 'polypeptide(L)'
;MPIAVHSEIGRLRTVVVHQPGREIDRMTPGMMQDLLFDDILHGARAREEHRRFQQVLRLFAEVLEVQDLLEEVLADPDRRKLVLDELAATLRLAPAVVDRLADLDAEKLSAALVEGLEQPHPEITGSIDSLFLMPPVPNYFFQRDPVIPVGDRLVRGSMATPARLREPLVSGAVFEHHPRFARPDGIFWFHE
;
A
#
# COMPACT_ATOMS: atom_id res chain seq x y z
N MET A 1 -16.75 -6.29 9.44
CA MET A 1 -17.78 -5.23 9.27
C MET A 1 -18.20 -5.19 7.82
N PRO A 2 -19.49 -5.11 7.46
CA PRO A 2 -19.88 -5.06 6.06
C PRO A 2 -19.47 -3.73 5.43
N ILE A 3 -18.96 -3.80 4.20
CA ILE A 3 -18.74 -2.63 3.35
C ILE A 3 -20.13 -2.17 2.89
N ALA A 4 -20.42 -0.88 2.97
CA ALA A 4 -21.71 -0.31 2.61
C ALA A 4 -21.56 1.17 2.25
N VAL A 5 -21.02 1.44 1.05
CA VAL A 5 -20.79 2.80 0.56
C VAL A 5 -21.76 3.10 -0.58
N HIS A 6 -22.89 3.70 -0.23
CA HIS A 6 -23.95 4.06 -1.17
C HIS A 6 -24.01 5.56 -1.49
N SER A 7 -23.15 6.36 -0.86
CA SER A 7 -23.13 7.83 -1.02
C SER A 7 -21.77 8.41 -0.65
N GLU A 8 -21.31 9.35 -1.43
CA GLU A 8 -20.09 10.13 -1.17
C GLU A 8 -20.30 11.27 -0.16
N ILE A 9 -21.54 11.64 0.08
CA ILE A 9 -21.95 12.73 0.98
C ILE A 9 -22.70 12.23 2.22
N GLY A 10 -22.79 10.92 2.37
CA GLY A 10 -23.42 10.30 3.54
C GLY A 10 -22.52 10.39 4.78
N ARG A 11 -23.08 9.97 5.93
CA ARG A 11 -22.29 9.91 7.18
C ARG A 11 -21.13 8.94 7.04
N LEU A 12 -19.90 9.43 7.13
CA LEU A 12 -18.69 8.62 7.23
C LEU A 12 -18.70 7.83 8.55
N ARG A 13 -18.49 6.52 8.50
CA ARG A 13 -18.44 5.64 9.67
C ARG A 13 -17.06 5.07 9.90
N THR A 14 -16.41 4.64 8.83
CA THR A 14 -15.05 4.07 8.86
C THR A 14 -14.31 4.57 7.64
N VAL A 15 -13.05 4.91 7.80
CA VAL A 15 -12.15 5.30 6.72
C VAL A 15 -10.83 4.57 6.86
N VAL A 16 -10.31 4.07 5.76
CA VAL A 16 -8.96 3.51 5.67
C VAL A 16 -8.04 4.61 5.16
N VAL A 17 -6.92 4.78 5.82
CA VAL A 17 -5.91 5.79 5.50
C VAL A 17 -4.52 5.15 5.51
N HIS A 18 -3.55 5.81 4.89
CA HIS A 18 -2.13 5.52 5.04
C HIS A 18 -1.39 6.78 5.47
N GLN A 19 -0.78 6.74 6.65
CA GLN A 19 0.08 7.84 7.09
C GLN A 19 1.40 7.78 6.32
N PRO A 20 1.82 8.86 5.63
CA PRO A 20 3.10 8.90 4.94
C PRO A 20 4.25 8.41 5.83
N GLY A 21 4.97 7.41 5.37
CA GLY A 21 6.08 6.75 6.05
C GLY A 21 7.42 7.10 5.43
N ARG A 22 8.36 6.16 5.46
CA ARG A 22 9.70 6.33 4.89
C ARG A 22 9.71 6.29 3.36
N GLU A 23 8.66 5.80 2.71
CA GLU A 23 8.51 5.85 1.25
C GLU A 23 8.62 7.29 0.72
N ILE A 24 8.18 8.29 1.49
CA ILE A 24 8.34 9.70 1.16
C ILE A 24 9.79 10.18 1.37
N ASP A 25 10.44 9.74 2.45
CA ASP A 25 11.81 10.16 2.77
C ASP A 25 12.85 9.55 1.82
N ARG A 26 12.51 8.44 1.15
CA ARG A 26 13.38 7.70 0.23
C ARG A 26 13.40 8.27 -1.19
N MET A 27 12.52 9.21 -1.49
CA MET A 27 12.51 9.88 -2.80
C MET A 27 13.73 10.78 -2.96
N THR A 28 14.35 10.70 -4.14
CA THR A 28 15.39 11.63 -4.57
C THR A 28 14.91 12.44 -5.79
N PRO A 29 15.50 13.60 -6.06
CA PRO A 29 15.12 14.39 -7.25
C PRO A 29 15.17 13.60 -8.56
N GLY A 30 16.11 12.66 -8.71
CA GLY A 30 16.21 11.81 -9.90
C GLY A 30 15.08 10.82 -10.08
N MET A 31 14.33 10.51 -9.02
CA MET A 31 13.23 9.55 -9.02
C MET A 31 11.84 10.20 -9.20
N MET A 32 11.75 11.53 -9.16
CA MET A 32 10.47 12.24 -9.13
C MET A 32 9.57 11.90 -10.33
N GLN A 33 10.13 11.90 -11.53
CA GLN A 33 9.40 11.59 -12.75
C GLN A 33 8.90 10.13 -12.74
N ASP A 34 9.74 9.18 -12.32
CA ASP A 34 9.39 7.76 -12.26
C ASP A 34 8.32 7.48 -11.22
N LEU A 35 8.33 8.24 -10.11
CA LEU A 35 7.39 8.11 -8.99
C LEU A 35 6.17 9.04 -9.08
N LEU A 36 6.05 9.81 -10.17
CA LEU A 36 4.92 10.72 -10.44
C LEU A 36 4.79 11.88 -9.42
N PHE A 37 5.91 12.46 -9.05
CA PHE A 37 5.95 13.63 -8.17
C PHE A 37 6.56 14.84 -8.89
N ASP A 38 5.99 16.01 -8.64
CA ASP A 38 6.48 17.29 -9.17
C ASP A 38 7.50 17.95 -8.23
N ASP A 39 7.56 17.54 -6.96
CA ASP A 39 8.48 18.08 -5.97
C ASP A 39 8.80 17.05 -4.86
N ILE A 40 9.88 17.26 -4.13
CA ILE A 40 10.28 16.44 -2.98
C ILE A 40 9.52 16.89 -1.74
N LEU A 41 8.76 15.97 -1.15
CA LEU A 41 8.01 16.23 0.06
C LEU A 41 8.92 16.19 1.30
N HIS A 42 8.68 17.09 2.23
CA HIS A 42 9.31 17.04 3.55
C HIS A 42 8.58 16.03 4.44
N GLY A 43 9.07 14.80 4.52
CA GLY A 43 8.37 13.67 5.15
C GLY A 43 7.94 13.91 6.60
N ALA A 44 8.78 14.55 7.43
CA ALA A 44 8.40 14.85 8.81
C ALA A 44 7.17 15.78 8.89
N ARG A 45 7.09 16.77 8.00
CA ARG A 45 5.94 17.68 7.91
C ARG A 45 4.71 16.97 7.35
N ALA A 46 4.87 16.17 6.31
CA ALA A 46 3.78 15.36 5.75
C ALA A 46 3.16 14.44 6.81
N ARG A 47 4.00 13.76 7.60
CA ARG A 47 3.54 12.93 8.72
C ARG A 47 2.82 13.71 9.81
N GLU A 48 3.28 14.92 10.14
CA GLU A 48 2.62 15.77 11.13
C GLU A 48 1.25 16.24 10.64
N GLU A 49 1.18 16.72 9.40
CA GLU A 49 -0.08 17.19 8.80
C GLU A 49 -1.08 16.05 8.66
N HIS A 50 -0.63 14.87 8.22
CA HIS A 50 -1.49 13.69 8.12
C HIS A 50 -1.99 13.20 9.48
N ARG A 51 -1.16 13.23 10.54
CA ARG A 51 -1.62 12.92 11.90
C ARG A 51 -2.71 13.87 12.37
N ARG A 52 -2.59 15.17 12.08
CA ARG A 52 -3.64 16.15 12.38
C ARG A 52 -4.92 15.87 11.61
N PHE A 53 -4.80 15.53 10.34
CA PHE A 53 -5.92 15.09 9.50
C PHE A 53 -6.62 13.86 10.09
N GLN A 54 -5.88 12.82 10.48
CA GLN A 54 -6.45 11.65 11.14
C GLN A 54 -7.14 12.01 12.47
N GLN A 55 -6.59 12.95 13.26
CA GLN A 55 -7.24 13.39 14.51
C GLN A 55 -8.60 14.03 14.23
N VAL A 56 -8.72 14.83 13.17
CA VAL A 56 -10.00 15.40 12.75
C VAL A 56 -10.97 14.29 12.30
N LEU A 57 -10.52 13.34 11.50
CA LEU A 57 -11.35 12.21 11.06
C LEU A 57 -11.89 11.39 12.24
N ARG A 58 -11.07 11.16 13.27
CA ARG A 58 -11.46 10.41 14.48
C ARG A 58 -12.59 11.07 15.29
N LEU A 59 -12.90 12.35 15.05
CA LEU A 59 -14.07 13.00 15.66
C LEU A 59 -15.39 12.54 15.03
N PHE A 60 -15.35 11.97 13.81
CA PHE A 60 -16.54 11.66 13.03
C PHE A 60 -16.63 10.17 12.65
N ALA A 61 -15.50 9.48 12.57
CA ALA A 61 -15.41 8.14 12.02
C ALA A 61 -14.33 7.32 12.74
N GLU A 62 -14.42 6.02 12.60
CA GLU A 62 -13.33 5.11 12.88
C GLU A 62 -12.25 5.26 11.80
N VAL A 63 -11.01 5.46 12.19
CA VAL A 63 -9.86 5.61 11.29
C VAL A 63 -8.97 4.38 11.43
N LEU A 64 -8.76 3.68 10.32
CA LEU A 64 -7.95 2.49 10.20
C LEU A 64 -6.71 2.81 9.39
N GLU A 65 -5.54 2.46 9.91
CA GLU A 65 -4.28 2.55 9.16
C GLU A 65 -4.11 1.27 8.34
N VAL A 66 -3.96 1.41 7.03
CA VAL A 66 -3.88 0.25 6.12
C VAL A 66 -2.63 -0.59 6.38
N GLN A 67 -1.54 0.03 6.82
CA GLN A 67 -0.29 -0.67 7.09
C GLN A 67 -0.39 -1.54 8.34
N ASP A 68 -1.10 -1.10 9.38
CA ASP A 68 -1.38 -1.92 10.57
C ASP A 68 -2.22 -3.15 10.20
N LEU A 69 -3.25 -2.96 9.35
CA LEU A 69 -4.07 -4.06 8.86
C LEU A 69 -3.28 -5.04 7.97
N LEU A 70 -2.36 -4.53 7.16
CA LEU A 70 -1.48 -5.36 6.35
C LEU A 70 -0.56 -6.20 7.22
N GLU A 71 0.01 -5.61 8.27
CA GLU A 71 0.85 -6.34 9.23
C GLU A 71 0.08 -7.49 9.89
N GLU A 72 -1.17 -7.24 10.30
CA GLU A 72 -2.04 -8.30 10.85
C GLU A 72 -2.31 -9.44 9.85
N VAL A 73 -2.47 -9.12 8.55
CA VAL A 73 -2.58 -10.14 7.48
C VAL A 73 -1.30 -10.93 7.34
N LEU A 74 -0.15 -10.25 7.33
CA LEU A 74 1.16 -10.87 7.11
C LEU A 74 1.69 -11.64 8.34
N ALA A 75 1.10 -11.45 9.51
CA ALA A 75 1.38 -12.25 10.70
C ALA A 75 0.87 -13.69 10.60
N ASP A 76 -0.15 -13.95 9.76
CA ASP A 76 -0.65 -15.28 9.45
C ASP A 76 0.19 -15.92 8.33
N PRO A 77 0.85 -17.06 8.55
CA PRO A 77 1.76 -17.66 7.56
C PRO A 77 1.08 -18.02 6.24
N ASP A 78 -0.16 -18.51 6.28
CA ASP A 78 -0.88 -18.96 5.09
C ASP A 78 -1.29 -17.75 4.22
N ARG A 79 -1.81 -16.70 4.85
CA ARG A 79 -2.16 -15.44 4.16
C ARG A 79 -0.93 -14.75 3.61
N ARG A 80 0.14 -14.69 4.40
CA ARG A 80 1.44 -14.15 3.99
C ARG A 80 1.93 -14.83 2.71
N LYS A 81 1.84 -16.17 2.65
CA LYS A 81 2.23 -16.91 1.46
C LYS A 81 1.39 -16.51 0.24
N LEU A 82 0.06 -16.41 0.38
CA LEU A 82 -0.82 -15.96 -0.71
C LEU A 82 -0.45 -14.57 -1.22
N VAL A 83 -0.20 -13.64 -0.31
CA VAL A 83 0.20 -12.26 -0.66
C VAL A 83 1.54 -12.24 -1.41
N LEU A 84 2.53 -12.99 -0.95
CA LEU A 84 3.84 -13.05 -1.60
C LEU A 84 3.76 -13.74 -2.97
N ASP A 85 2.97 -14.81 -3.10
CA ASP A 85 2.76 -15.50 -4.38
C ASP A 85 2.10 -14.57 -5.41
N GLU A 86 1.07 -13.79 -5.02
CA GLU A 86 0.42 -12.81 -5.89
C GLU A 86 1.36 -11.68 -6.30
N LEU A 87 2.09 -11.12 -5.34
CA LEU A 87 3.09 -10.07 -5.61
C LEU A 87 4.16 -10.56 -6.58
N ALA A 88 4.72 -11.75 -6.32
CA ALA A 88 5.75 -12.34 -7.17
C ALA A 88 5.27 -12.54 -8.61
N ALA A 89 4.05 -13.07 -8.78
CA ALA A 89 3.46 -13.32 -10.09
C ALA A 89 3.16 -12.02 -10.83
N THR A 90 2.50 -11.05 -10.18
CA THR A 90 2.04 -9.82 -10.82
C THR A 90 3.19 -8.86 -11.14
N LEU A 91 4.12 -8.69 -10.22
CA LEU A 91 5.27 -7.80 -10.38
C LEU A 91 6.46 -8.48 -11.06
N ARG A 92 6.36 -9.78 -11.35
CA ARG A 92 7.43 -10.61 -11.94
C ARG A 92 8.74 -10.50 -11.16
N LEU A 93 8.63 -10.60 -9.84
CA LEU A 93 9.80 -10.47 -8.96
C LEU A 93 10.79 -11.60 -9.19
N ALA A 94 12.08 -11.28 -9.16
CA ALA A 94 13.12 -12.29 -9.20
C ALA A 94 13.04 -13.18 -7.93
N PRO A 95 13.33 -14.50 -8.04
CA PRO A 95 13.27 -15.42 -6.88
C PRO A 95 14.03 -14.92 -5.65
N ALA A 96 15.21 -14.36 -5.85
CA ALA A 96 16.03 -13.81 -4.76
C ALA A 96 15.36 -12.64 -4.02
N VAL A 97 14.50 -11.87 -4.69
CA VAL A 97 13.71 -10.79 -4.05
C VAL A 97 12.59 -11.40 -3.22
N VAL A 98 11.92 -12.42 -3.75
CA VAL A 98 10.85 -13.15 -3.04
C VAL A 98 11.40 -13.81 -1.78
N ASP A 99 12.53 -14.52 -1.88
CA ASP A 99 13.20 -15.15 -0.74
C ASP A 99 13.53 -14.12 0.33
N ARG A 100 14.09 -12.97 -0.07
CA ARG A 100 14.43 -11.89 0.85
C ARG A 100 13.20 -11.26 1.53
N LEU A 101 12.07 -11.16 0.83
CA LEU A 101 10.80 -10.72 1.43
C LEU A 101 10.24 -11.78 2.38
N ALA A 102 10.37 -13.06 2.03
CA ALA A 102 9.91 -14.17 2.86
C ALA A 102 10.65 -14.29 4.19
N ASP A 103 11.92 -13.89 4.25
CA ASP A 103 12.75 -13.89 5.47
C ASP A 103 12.40 -12.78 6.47
N LEU A 104 11.64 -11.75 6.05
CA LEU A 104 11.26 -10.64 6.92
C LEU A 104 10.15 -11.09 7.91
N ASP A 105 10.11 -10.53 9.10
CA ASP A 105 8.93 -10.60 9.97
C ASP A 105 7.76 -9.76 9.40
N ALA A 106 6.57 -9.86 10.00
CA ALA A 106 5.37 -9.21 9.47
C ALA A 106 5.51 -7.68 9.41
N GLU A 107 6.06 -7.05 10.44
CA GLU A 107 6.31 -5.61 10.51
C GLU A 107 7.25 -5.15 9.40
N LYS A 108 8.41 -5.80 9.28
CA LYS A 108 9.40 -5.45 8.26
C LYS A 108 8.92 -5.76 6.84
N LEU A 109 8.14 -6.83 6.67
CA LEU A 109 7.55 -7.16 5.38
C LEU A 109 6.50 -6.11 4.99
N SER A 110 5.60 -5.74 5.89
CA SER A 110 4.63 -4.65 5.68
C SER A 110 5.35 -3.35 5.29
N ALA A 111 6.38 -2.97 6.04
CA ALA A 111 7.22 -1.81 5.70
C ALA A 111 7.88 -1.94 4.32
N ALA A 112 8.50 -3.09 4.01
CA ALA A 112 9.16 -3.29 2.71
C ALA A 112 8.18 -3.20 1.52
N LEU A 113 6.93 -3.65 1.70
CA LEU A 113 5.91 -3.58 0.67
C LEU A 113 5.46 -2.13 0.35
N VAL A 114 5.65 -1.19 1.24
CA VAL A 114 5.30 0.23 1.06
C VAL A 114 6.56 1.08 0.83
N GLU A 115 7.52 0.99 1.74
CA GLU A 115 8.74 1.80 1.72
C GLU A 115 9.76 1.36 0.67
N GLY A 116 9.56 0.19 0.06
CA GLY A 116 10.49 -0.40 -0.90
C GLY A 116 11.58 -1.25 -0.23
N LEU A 117 12.27 -2.02 -1.06
CA LEU A 117 13.39 -2.89 -0.68
C LEU A 117 14.68 -2.40 -1.36
N GLU A 118 15.63 -1.95 -0.56
CA GLU A 118 16.90 -1.42 -1.06
C GLU A 118 17.81 -2.52 -1.63
N GLN A 119 18.64 -2.14 -2.60
CA GLN A 119 19.75 -2.97 -3.07
C GLN A 119 20.71 -3.27 -1.93
N PRO A 120 21.29 -4.48 -1.85
CA PRO A 120 22.35 -4.78 -0.86
C PRO A 120 23.60 -3.89 -1.01
N HIS A 121 23.89 -3.51 -2.25
CA HIS A 121 25.00 -2.65 -2.63
C HIS A 121 24.50 -1.57 -3.60
N PRO A 122 23.85 -0.51 -3.08
CA PRO A 122 23.30 0.52 -3.93
C PRO A 122 24.41 1.30 -4.64
N GLU A 123 24.25 1.51 -5.94
CA GLU A 123 25.12 2.38 -6.72
C GLU A 123 24.45 3.75 -6.89
N ILE A 124 25.17 4.82 -6.59
CA ILE A 124 24.65 6.19 -6.72
C ILE A 124 24.78 6.62 -8.19
N THR A 125 23.97 6.01 -9.07
CA THR A 125 23.92 6.34 -10.50
C THR A 125 22.76 7.29 -10.84
N GLY A 126 21.87 7.60 -9.88
CA GLY A 126 20.66 8.39 -10.09
C GLY A 126 19.47 7.60 -10.63
N SER A 127 19.64 6.31 -10.98
CA SER A 127 18.57 5.43 -11.40
C SER A 127 17.87 4.80 -10.18
N ILE A 128 16.55 4.68 -10.22
CA ILE A 128 15.75 4.04 -9.17
C ILE A 128 16.14 2.57 -8.98
N ASP A 129 16.44 1.85 -10.08
CA ASP A 129 16.82 0.44 -10.07
C ASP A 129 18.21 0.21 -9.46
N SER A 130 19.07 1.21 -9.46
CA SER A 130 20.39 1.12 -8.81
C SER A 130 20.31 1.23 -7.28
N LEU A 131 19.23 1.79 -6.77
CA LEU A 131 18.98 2.01 -5.33
C LEU A 131 18.08 0.94 -4.74
N PHE A 132 17.13 0.42 -5.52
CA PHE A 132 16.07 -0.44 -5.03
C PHE A 132 15.94 -1.73 -5.84
N LEU A 133 15.77 -2.86 -5.13
CA LEU A 133 15.24 -4.10 -5.69
C LEU A 133 13.74 -3.99 -5.95
N MET A 134 13.06 -3.22 -5.12
CA MET A 134 11.65 -2.90 -5.23
C MET A 134 11.48 -1.45 -4.79
N PRO A 135 11.16 -0.51 -5.69
CA PRO A 135 11.05 0.91 -5.38
C PRO A 135 9.99 1.22 -4.32
N PRO A 136 10.05 2.35 -3.60
CA PRO A 136 8.98 2.79 -2.72
C PRO A 136 7.70 3.11 -3.50
N VAL A 137 6.55 3.16 -2.82
CA VAL A 137 5.25 3.60 -3.38
C VAL A 137 4.76 4.86 -2.67
N PRO A 138 5.38 6.03 -2.94
CA PRO A 138 5.10 7.25 -2.21
C PRO A 138 3.69 7.79 -2.43
N ASN A 139 2.97 7.35 -3.48
CA ASN A 139 1.57 7.70 -3.73
C ASN A 139 0.57 6.88 -2.88
N TYR A 140 1.04 5.96 -2.05
CA TYR A 140 0.16 5.05 -1.32
C TYR A 140 -0.75 5.75 -0.29
N PHE A 141 -0.48 6.99 0.08
CA PHE A 141 -1.40 7.78 0.92
C PHE A 141 -2.72 8.16 0.20
N PHE A 142 -2.79 8.03 -1.14
CA PHE A 142 -4.03 8.15 -1.91
C PHE A 142 -4.81 6.83 -1.90
N GLN A 143 -5.42 6.50 -0.76
CA GLN A 143 -6.06 5.20 -0.53
C GLN A 143 -7.32 4.92 -1.36
N ARG A 144 -7.87 5.93 -2.04
CA ARG A 144 -9.02 5.75 -2.92
C ARG A 144 -8.64 5.09 -4.24
N ASP A 145 -7.47 5.40 -4.79
CA ASP A 145 -7.06 4.93 -6.11
C ASP A 145 -6.83 3.41 -6.16
N PRO A 146 -6.18 2.79 -5.15
CA PRO A 146 -5.94 1.35 -5.14
C PRO A 146 -7.20 0.50 -5.01
N VAL A 147 -8.16 0.94 -4.20
CA VAL A 147 -9.41 0.19 -3.96
C VAL A 147 -10.57 1.14 -3.73
N ILE A 148 -11.61 1.00 -4.52
CA ILE A 148 -12.80 1.86 -4.51
C ILE A 148 -13.99 1.08 -3.98
N PRO A 149 -14.59 1.45 -2.83
CA PRO A 149 -15.83 0.85 -2.37
C PRO A 149 -17.03 1.39 -3.16
N VAL A 150 -17.89 0.49 -3.65
CA VAL A 150 -19.13 0.80 -4.36
C VAL A 150 -20.25 -0.09 -3.84
N GLY A 151 -21.23 0.50 -3.15
CA GLY A 151 -22.27 -0.27 -2.50
C GLY A 151 -21.69 -1.18 -1.42
N ASP A 152 -21.93 -2.46 -1.55
CA ASP A 152 -21.41 -3.51 -0.66
C ASP A 152 -20.15 -4.21 -1.20
N ARG A 153 -19.56 -3.70 -2.27
CA ARG A 153 -18.45 -4.29 -3.01
C ARG A 153 -17.24 -3.40 -3.05
N LEU A 154 -16.10 -3.99 -3.42
CA LEU A 154 -14.86 -3.28 -3.69
C LEU A 154 -14.45 -3.46 -5.14
N VAL A 155 -13.95 -2.40 -5.73
CA VAL A 155 -13.34 -2.40 -7.06
C VAL A 155 -11.85 -2.16 -6.87
N ARG A 156 -11.03 -3.11 -7.30
CA ARG A 156 -9.58 -2.95 -7.31
C ARG A 156 -9.16 -2.07 -8.47
N GLY A 157 -8.35 -1.08 -8.20
CA GLY A 157 -7.80 -0.19 -9.21
C GLY A 157 -6.83 -0.92 -10.15
N SER A 158 -6.82 -0.50 -11.42
CA SER A 158 -5.78 -0.87 -12.38
C SER A 158 -4.92 0.35 -12.63
N MET A 159 -3.66 0.30 -12.19
CA MET A 159 -2.75 1.44 -12.29
C MET A 159 -2.04 1.47 -13.64
N ALA A 160 -2.05 2.63 -14.28
CA ALA A 160 -1.46 2.81 -15.62
C ALA A 160 0.09 2.85 -15.60
N THR A 161 0.70 3.10 -14.45
CA THR A 161 2.15 3.28 -14.34
C THR A 161 2.80 2.24 -13.45
N PRO A 162 4.02 1.76 -13.79
CA PRO A 162 4.76 0.80 -12.99
C PRO A 162 4.96 1.23 -11.54
N ALA A 163 5.17 2.52 -11.28
CA ALA A 163 5.37 3.08 -9.95
C ALA A 163 4.23 2.78 -8.97
N ARG A 164 3.00 2.63 -9.48
CA ARG A 164 1.81 2.43 -8.66
C ARG A 164 1.21 1.02 -8.73
N LEU A 165 1.76 0.11 -9.54
CA LEU A 165 1.21 -1.25 -9.72
C LEU A 165 1.10 -2.04 -8.42
N ARG A 166 1.97 -1.79 -7.45
CA ARG A 166 1.97 -2.49 -6.17
C ARG A 166 0.87 -2.02 -5.20
N GLU A 167 0.40 -0.78 -5.34
CA GLU A 167 -0.61 -0.22 -4.44
C GLU A 167 -1.92 -1.05 -4.39
N PRO A 168 -2.53 -1.42 -5.53
CA PRO A 168 -3.72 -2.28 -5.52
C PRO A 168 -3.46 -3.70 -4.97
N LEU A 169 -2.24 -4.23 -5.13
CA LEU A 169 -1.86 -5.54 -4.59
C LEU A 169 -1.82 -5.50 -3.05
N VAL A 170 -1.17 -4.47 -2.51
CA VAL A 170 -1.04 -4.28 -1.06
C VAL A 170 -2.40 -4.00 -0.41
N SER A 171 -3.19 -3.09 -0.98
CA SER A 171 -4.54 -2.82 -0.48
C SER A 171 -5.46 -4.03 -0.66
N GLY A 172 -5.33 -4.73 -1.79
CA GLY A 172 -6.05 -5.97 -2.06
C GLY A 172 -5.80 -7.03 -1.01
N ALA A 173 -4.54 -7.25 -0.64
CA ALA A 173 -4.16 -8.19 0.41
C ALA A 173 -4.90 -7.92 1.73
N VAL A 174 -5.06 -6.64 2.12
CA VAL A 174 -5.82 -6.25 3.31
C VAL A 174 -7.30 -6.62 3.16
N PHE A 175 -7.92 -6.20 2.08
CA PHE A 175 -9.37 -6.36 1.92
C PHE A 175 -9.79 -7.82 1.64
N GLU A 176 -8.92 -8.64 1.04
CA GLU A 176 -9.20 -10.04 0.78
C GLU A 176 -8.93 -10.94 1.99
N HIS A 177 -7.86 -10.65 2.71
CA HIS A 177 -7.36 -11.60 3.70
C HIS A 177 -7.54 -11.15 5.15
N HIS A 178 -7.75 -9.84 5.41
CA HIS A 178 -7.94 -9.40 6.78
C HIS A 178 -9.34 -9.80 7.31
N PRO A 179 -9.46 -10.43 8.50
CA PRO A 179 -10.73 -10.96 9.02
C PRO A 179 -11.84 -9.92 9.13
N ARG A 180 -11.50 -8.66 9.25
CA ARG A 180 -12.45 -7.55 9.34
C ARG A 180 -13.24 -7.36 8.04
N PHE A 181 -12.64 -7.64 6.88
CA PHE A 181 -13.18 -7.36 5.56
C PHE A 181 -13.49 -8.62 4.76
N ALA A 182 -12.78 -9.73 5.04
CA ALA A 182 -12.96 -10.99 4.34
C ALA A 182 -14.43 -11.41 4.31
N ARG A 183 -14.92 -11.74 3.11
CA ARG A 183 -16.30 -12.18 2.84
C ARG A 183 -16.28 -13.51 2.10
N PRO A 184 -17.28 -14.38 2.33
CA PRO A 184 -17.43 -15.62 1.58
C PRO A 184 -17.57 -15.41 0.06
N ASP A 185 -18.17 -14.28 -0.34
CA ASP A 185 -18.53 -13.97 -1.74
C ASP A 185 -17.41 -13.22 -2.51
N GLY A 186 -16.27 -13.01 -1.86
CA GLY A 186 -15.11 -12.37 -2.48
C GLY A 186 -15.25 -10.87 -2.73
N ILE A 187 -14.15 -10.31 -3.23
CA ILE A 187 -14.06 -8.92 -3.67
C ILE A 187 -14.15 -8.90 -5.18
N PHE A 188 -14.90 -7.95 -5.72
CA PHE A 188 -14.96 -7.76 -7.17
C PHE A 188 -13.69 -7.10 -7.67
N TRP A 189 -12.97 -7.80 -8.53
CA TRP A 189 -11.85 -7.27 -9.26
C TRP A 189 -12.29 -6.89 -10.67
N PHE A 190 -11.95 -5.68 -11.11
CA PHE A 190 -12.01 -5.36 -12.52
C PHE A 190 -10.78 -6.02 -13.18
N HIS A 191 -11.02 -7.10 -13.92
CA HIS A 191 -10.06 -7.62 -14.87
C HIS A 191 -10.44 -7.06 -16.24
N GLU A 192 -9.51 -6.37 -16.91
CA GLU A 192 -9.59 -6.16 -18.33
C GLU A 192 -9.39 -7.48 -19.08
#